data_00f138a6f630aadade570d09b1f1dae5
#
_entry.id   00f138a6f630aadade570d09b1f1dae5
#
_cell.length_a   1.000
_cell.length_b   1.000
_cell.length_c   1.000
_cell.angle_alpha   90.00
_cell.angle_beta   90.00
_cell.angle_gamma   90.00
#
_symmetry.space_group_name_H-M   'P 1'
#
loop_
_entity.id
_entity.type
_entity.pdbx_description
1 polymer ?
#
loop_
_entity_poly.entity_id
_entity_poly.type
_entity_poly.pdbx_seq_one_letter_code
_entity_poly.pdbx_strand_id
1 'polypeptide(L)'
;MISDFDNLIETIFNSGAKDILTFGKFGIEKESLRVSESKISKRKHQESMGSPLCHKYITTDFSEALLELITPPFIDRNVGLTFLDNLHHYVSHKIDDEVIWPFSMPPYVISESEIPIASYGSSNLALFKTSYRN
;
A
#
# COMPACT_ATOMS: atom_id res chain seq x y z
N MET A 1 -6.85 -38.83 6.24
CA MET A 1 -7.96 -37.83 6.27
C MET A 1 -7.49 -36.70 5.37
N ILE A 2 -8.06 -36.59 4.16
CA ILE A 2 -7.77 -35.46 3.26
C ILE A 2 -8.39 -34.22 3.92
N SER A 3 -7.63 -33.13 3.99
CA SER A 3 -8.16 -31.91 4.62
C SER A 3 -9.27 -31.28 3.77
N ASP A 4 -10.15 -30.50 4.36
CA ASP A 4 -11.18 -29.76 3.61
C ASP A 4 -10.56 -28.85 2.54
N PHE A 5 -9.36 -28.40 2.79
CA PHE A 5 -8.57 -27.63 1.83
C PHE A 5 -8.14 -28.45 0.61
N ASP A 6 -7.67 -29.69 0.81
CA ASP A 6 -7.29 -30.57 -0.30
C ASP A 6 -8.49 -30.91 -1.16
N ASN A 7 -9.63 -31.20 -0.54
CA ASN A 7 -10.91 -31.44 -1.24
C ASN A 7 -11.35 -30.24 -2.08
N LEU A 8 -11.17 -29.01 -1.55
CA LEU A 8 -11.47 -27.78 -2.27
C LEU A 8 -10.56 -27.63 -3.48
N ILE A 9 -9.27 -27.85 -3.33
CA ILE A 9 -8.30 -27.78 -4.41
C ILE A 9 -8.61 -28.83 -5.50
N GLU A 10 -8.90 -30.08 -5.14
CA GLU A 10 -9.31 -31.10 -6.10
C GLU A 10 -10.59 -30.73 -6.83
N THR A 11 -11.58 -30.17 -6.13
CA THR A 11 -12.83 -29.70 -6.73
C THR A 11 -12.58 -28.62 -7.77
N ILE A 12 -11.73 -27.63 -7.45
CA ILE A 12 -11.34 -26.56 -8.39
C ILE A 12 -10.64 -27.12 -9.61
N PHE A 13 -9.69 -28.03 -9.44
CA PHE A 13 -8.98 -28.65 -10.56
C PHE A 13 -9.88 -29.48 -11.46
N ASN A 14 -10.82 -30.23 -10.88
CA ASN A 14 -11.74 -31.11 -11.60
C ASN A 14 -12.91 -30.36 -12.26
N SER A 15 -13.21 -29.15 -11.82
CA SER A 15 -14.30 -28.32 -12.39
C SER A 15 -14.00 -27.66 -13.74
N GLY A 16 -12.76 -27.79 -14.25
CA GLY A 16 -12.28 -27.06 -15.44
C GLY A 16 -12.00 -25.57 -15.18
N ALA A 17 -12.12 -25.10 -13.93
CA ALA A 17 -11.84 -23.70 -13.56
C ALA A 17 -10.34 -23.36 -13.59
N LYS A 18 -9.47 -24.35 -13.73
CA LYS A 18 -8.00 -24.15 -13.77
C LYS A 18 -7.59 -23.11 -14.80
N ASP A 19 -8.14 -23.17 -16.01
CA ASP A 19 -7.79 -22.24 -17.08
C ASP A 19 -8.29 -20.83 -16.77
N ILE A 20 -9.47 -20.69 -16.16
CA ILE A 20 -10.01 -19.39 -15.73
C ILE A 20 -9.13 -18.78 -14.65
N LEU A 21 -8.67 -19.56 -13.69
CA LEU A 21 -7.79 -19.10 -12.61
C LEU A 21 -6.42 -18.67 -13.10
N THR A 22 -5.90 -19.29 -14.17
CA THR A 22 -4.60 -18.92 -14.77
C THR A 22 -4.66 -17.64 -15.60
N PHE A 23 -5.84 -17.23 -16.06
CA PHE A 23 -6.05 -15.98 -16.82
C PHE A 23 -6.45 -14.78 -15.94
N GLY A 24 -6.39 -14.91 -14.62
CA GLY A 24 -6.71 -13.84 -13.68
C GLY A 24 -5.77 -12.63 -13.85
N LYS A 25 -6.31 -11.45 -13.58
CA LYS A 25 -5.49 -10.24 -13.37
C LYS A 25 -5.26 -10.07 -11.88
N PHE A 26 -4.09 -9.59 -11.52
CA PHE A 26 -3.77 -9.25 -10.13
C PHE A 26 -3.26 -7.82 -10.03
N GLY A 27 -3.57 -7.15 -8.95
CA GLY A 27 -2.97 -5.89 -8.52
C GLY A 27 -2.21 -6.11 -7.23
N ILE A 28 -1.27 -5.22 -6.93
CA ILE A 28 -0.49 -5.22 -5.69
C ILE A 28 -0.72 -3.88 -5.01
N GLU A 29 -1.07 -3.94 -3.74
CA GLU A 29 -1.03 -2.81 -2.83
C GLU A 29 0.11 -3.07 -1.84
N LYS A 30 1.02 -2.11 -1.75
CA LYS A 30 2.15 -2.17 -0.83
C LYS A 30 2.11 -1.00 0.11
N GLU A 31 1.87 -1.29 1.37
CA GLU A 31 1.93 -0.30 2.43
C GLU A 31 3.31 -0.30 3.10
N SER A 32 3.81 0.88 3.41
CA SER A 32 5.08 1.03 4.11
C SER A 32 5.14 2.37 4.83
N LEU A 33 5.67 2.35 6.06
CA LEU A 33 5.88 3.57 6.84
C LEU A 33 7.05 4.38 6.27
N ARG A 34 6.90 5.70 6.25
CA ARG A 34 8.03 6.63 6.12
C ARG A 34 8.68 6.81 7.48
N VAL A 35 9.99 6.73 7.51
CA VAL A 35 10.81 6.81 8.72
C VAL A 35 11.87 7.88 8.53
N SER A 36 12.05 8.72 9.54
CA SER A 36 13.14 9.70 9.64
C SER A 36 13.78 9.57 11.01
N GLU A 37 15.11 9.61 11.07
CA GLU A 37 15.88 9.48 12.32
C GLU A 37 15.48 8.29 13.19
N SER A 38 15.23 7.14 12.56
CA SER A 38 14.79 5.89 13.20
C SER A 38 13.42 5.92 13.88
N LYS A 39 12.58 6.94 13.58
CA LYS A 39 11.22 7.12 14.09
C LYS A 39 10.22 7.21 12.95
N ILE A 40 8.96 6.93 13.26
CA ILE A 40 7.86 7.19 12.32
C ILE A 40 7.87 8.68 11.94
N SER A 41 7.86 8.97 10.65
CA SER A 41 7.84 10.33 10.17
C SER A 41 6.59 11.07 10.60
N LYS A 42 6.77 12.34 11.03
CA LYS A 42 5.66 13.28 11.31
C LYS A 42 5.44 14.27 10.16
N ARG A 43 6.19 14.12 9.08
CA ARG A 43 6.05 15.00 7.90
C ARG A 43 4.79 14.67 7.13
N LYS A 44 4.19 15.71 6.58
CA LYS A 44 3.04 15.56 5.67
C LYS A 44 3.44 14.84 4.40
N HIS A 45 2.45 14.29 3.72
CA HIS A 45 2.62 13.77 2.36
C HIS A 45 3.18 14.88 1.47
N GLN A 46 4.26 14.58 0.75
CA GLN A 46 4.95 15.58 -0.05
C GLN A 46 4.19 15.89 -1.33
N GLU A 47 3.97 17.18 -1.61
CA GLU A 47 3.27 17.64 -2.81
C GLU A 47 3.93 17.17 -4.11
N SER A 48 5.26 16.96 -4.09
CA SER A 48 6.02 16.44 -5.22
C SER A 48 5.65 15.02 -5.64
N MET A 49 4.96 14.28 -4.77
CA MET A 49 4.40 12.96 -5.07
C MET A 49 2.97 13.03 -5.63
N GLY A 50 2.38 14.21 -5.68
CA GLY A 50 0.98 14.41 -6.05
C GLY A 50 0.04 14.35 -4.84
N SER A 51 -1.25 14.56 -5.07
CA SER A 51 -2.25 14.55 -3.99
C SER A 51 -2.52 13.13 -3.50
N PRO A 52 -2.41 12.85 -2.19
CA PRO A 52 -2.74 11.53 -1.64
C PRO A 52 -4.23 11.18 -1.76
N LEU A 53 -5.07 12.17 -2.07
CA LEU A 53 -6.51 11.99 -2.30
C LEU A 53 -6.83 11.58 -3.73
N CYS A 54 -6.04 12.06 -4.71
CA CYS A 54 -6.36 11.97 -6.13
C CYS A 54 -5.31 11.20 -6.94
N HIS A 55 -4.11 10.98 -6.40
CA HIS A 55 -3.09 10.25 -7.14
C HIS A 55 -3.50 8.79 -7.30
N LYS A 56 -3.34 8.27 -8.53
CA LYS A 56 -3.88 6.95 -8.90
C LYS A 56 -3.13 5.77 -8.28
N TYR A 57 -1.85 5.98 -7.96
CA TYR A 57 -0.93 4.90 -7.58
C TYR A 57 -0.20 5.14 -6.26
N ILE A 58 -0.32 6.35 -5.70
CA ILE A 58 0.37 6.73 -4.46
C ILE A 58 -0.63 7.46 -3.57
N THR A 59 -0.88 6.93 -2.40
CA THR A 59 -1.75 7.56 -1.40
C THR A 59 -1.15 7.40 0.00
N THR A 60 -1.81 7.96 1.00
CA THR A 60 -1.59 7.63 2.41
C THR A 60 -2.75 6.79 2.89
N ASP A 61 -2.49 5.84 3.77
CA ASP A 61 -3.53 5.11 4.42
C ASP A 61 -3.90 5.73 5.78
N PHE A 62 -3.99 4.97 6.87
CA PHE A 62 -4.46 5.45 8.17
C PHE A 62 -3.56 6.52 8.77
N SER A 63 -2.26 6.31 8.75
CA SER A 63 -1.26 7.26 9.22
C SER A 63 -0.73 8.12 8.09
N GLU A 64 -0.43 9.40 8.39
CA GLU A 64 0.25 10.30 7.45
C GLU A 64 1.60 9.75 6.96
N ALA A 65 2.26 8.94 7.79
CA ALA A 65 3.51 8.28 7.45
C ALA A 65 3.33 7.01 6.63
N LEU A 66 2.14 6.41 6.61
CA LEU A 66 1.88 5.15 5.93
C LEU A 66 1.58 5.40 4.45
N LEU A 67 2.59 5.22 3.62
CA LEU A 67 2.43 5.27 2.17
C LEU A 67 1.85 3.96 1.66
N GLU A 68 0.88 4.09 0.78
CA GLU A 68 0.28 3.01 0.02
C GLU A 68 0.60 3.17 -1.46
N LEU A 69 1.29 2.18 -2.02
CA LEU A 69 1.63 2.09 -3.43
C LEU A 69 0.72 1.08 -4.11
N ILE A 70 -0.03 1.53 -5.10
CA ILE A 70 -1.08 0.76 -5.76
C ILE A 70 -0.67 0.49 -7.20
N THR A 71 -0.70 -0.75 -7.65
CA THR A 71 -0.51 -1.06 -9.07
C THR A 71 -1.83 -1.18 -9.80
N PRO A 72 -1.87 -0.92 -11.12
CA PRO A 72 -2.99 -1.40 -11.92
C PRO A 72 -2.98 -2.94 -11.97
N PRO A 73 -4.11 -3.56 -12.34
CA PRO A 73 -4.16 -5.01 -12.51
C PRO A 73 -3.40 -5.46 -13.76
N PHE A 74 -2.49 -6.40 -13.60
CA PHE A 74 -1.67 -7.02 -14.64
C PHE A 74 -1.97 -8.50 -14.82
N ILE A 75 -1.73 -9.04 -16.00
CA ILE A 75 -1.72 -10.48 -16.29
C ILE A 75 -0.34 -11.06 -15.99
N ASP A 76 0.72 -10.35 -16.42
CA ASP A 76 2.09 -10.77 -16.19
C ASP A 76 2.60 -10.25 -14.84
N ARG A 77 2.98 -11.18 -13.98
CA ARG A 77 3.51 -10.89 -12.66
C ARG A 77 4.78 -10.03 -12.70
N ASN A 78 5.67 -10.27 -13.64
CA ASN A 78 6.94 -9.55 -13.72
C ASN A 78 6.70 -8.09 -14.13
N VAL A 79 5.73 -7.83 -15.00
CA VAL A 79 5.32 -6.47 -15.36
C VAL A 79 4.75 -5.74 -14.14
N GLY A 80 3.90 -6.41 -13.35
CA GLY A 80 3.35 -5.85 -12.12
C GLY A 80 4.42 -5.53 -11.09
N LEU A 81 5.38 -6.43 -10.88
CA LEU A 81 6.50 -6.21 -9.96
C LEU A 81 7.43 -5.08 -10.44
N THR A 82 7.73 -5.02 -11.73
CA THR A 82 8.53 -3.93 -12.30
C THR A 82 7.82 -2.57 -12.14
N PHE A 83 6.50 -2.54 -12.32
CA PHE A 83 5.72 -1.32 -12.09
C PHE A 83 5.81 -0.87 -10.63
N LEU A 84 5.64 -1.80 -9.67
CA LEU A 84 5.76 -1.51 -8.25
C LEU A 84 7.16 -1.03 -7.87
N ASP A 85 8.21 -1.64 -8.43
CA ASP A 85 9.60 -1.25 -8.23
C ASP A 85 9.86 0.19 -8.72
N ASN A 86 9.36 0.52 -9.90
CA ASN A 86 9.44 1.88 -10.44
C ASN A 86 8.71 2.91 -9.54
N LEU A 87 7.53 2.56 -8.99
CA LEU A 87 6.85 3.42 -8.02
C LEU A 87 7.68 3.60 -6.75
N HIS A 88 8.28 2.53 -6.27
CA HIS A 88 9.13 2.56 -5.08
C HIS A 88 10.36 3.46 -5.30
N HIS A 89 11.03 3.32 -6.42
CA HIS A 89 12.14 4.21 -6.82
C HIS A 89 11.68 5.66 -6.93
N TYR A 90 10.56 5.91 -7.60
CA TYR A 90 10.03 7.26 -7.73
C TYR A 90 9.79 7.91 -6.36
N VAL A 91 9.11 7.21 -5.46
CA VAL A 91 8.84 7.71 -4.11
C VAL A 91 10.11 7.93 -3.32
N SER A 92 11.06 6.99 -3.37
CA SER A 92 12.34 7.12 -2.65
C SER A 92 13.15 8.36 -3.04
N HIS A 93 12.99 8.85 -4.28
CA HIS A 93 13.61 10.10 -4.73
C HIS A 93 12.81 11.36 -4.35
N LYS A 94 11.62 11.21 -3.80
CA LYS A 94 10.71 12.31 -3.45
C LYS A 94 10.57 12.57 -1.96
N ILE A 95 11.01 11.63 -1.14
CA ILE A 95 10.83 11.71 0.32
C ILE A 95 12.05 12.27 1.07
N ASP A 96 12.96 12.97 0.34
CA ASP A 96 14.16 13.62 0.86
C ASP A 96 15.04 12.67 1.70
N ASP A 97 15.23 12.98 2.99
CA ASP A 97 16.02 12.21 3.96
C ASP A 97 15.20 11.12 4.69
N GLU A 98 13.94 10.95 4.32
CA GLU A 98 13.12 9.86 4.83
C GLU A 98 13.46 8.55 4.10
N VAL A 99 13.18 7.43 4.76
CA VAL A 99 13.30 6.10 4.16
C VAL A 99 11.98 5.36 4.25
N ILE A 100 11.72 4.50 3.26
CA ILE A 100 10.60 3.57 3.30
C ILE A 100 11.00 2.39 4.18
N TRP A 101 10.25 2.17 5.26
CA TRP A 101 10.52 1.11 6.22
C TRP A 101 10.28 -0.26 5.60
N PRO A 102 11.29 -1.16 5.55
CA PRO A 102 11.20 -2.41 4.79
C PRO A 102 10.61 -3.58 5.57
N PHE A 103 10.32 -3.41 6.86
CA PHE A 103 9.91 -4.51 7.73
C PHE A 103 8.41 -4.48 8.01
N SER A 104 7.81 -5.66 8.21
CA SER A 104 6.41 -5.81 8.63
C SER A 104 6.18 -5.34 10.06
N MET A 105 7.21 -5.40 10.92
CA MET A 105 7.16 -4.87 12.26
C MET A 105 7.43 -3.36 12.22
N PRO A 106 6.60 -2.53 12.89
CA PRO A 106 6.81 -1.09 12.92
C PRO A 106 8.14 -0.72 13.60
N PRO A 107 8.72 0.47 13.30
CA PRO A 107 9.82 1.01 14.07
C PRO A 107 9.37 1.29 15.51
N TYR A 108 10.33 1.56 16.38
CA TYR A 108 10.03 1.85 17.78
C TYR A 108 9.11 3.08 17.93
N VAL A 109 8.02 2.90 18.66
CA VAL A 109 7.02 3.94 18.98
C VAL A 109 6.88 4.02 20.50
N ILE A 110 7.03 5.21 21.07
CA ILE A 110 6.90 5.43 22.51
C ILE A 110 5.42 5.47 22.90
N SER A 111 4.59 6.11 22.07
CA SER A 111 3.15 6.29 22.31
C SER A 111 2.38 6.34 21.00
N GLU A 112 1.16 5.81 20.99
CA GLU A 112 0.25 5.92 19.83
C GLU A 112 -0.04 7.38 19.45
N SER A 113 0.01 8.30 20.41
CA SER A 113 -0.16 9.74 20.14
C SER A 113 0.95 10.35 19.27
N GLU A 114 2.05 9.64 19.05
CA GLU A 114 3.12 10.07 18.14
C GLU A 114 2.82 9.73 16.66
N ILE A 115 1.83 8.89 16.40
CA ILE A 115 1.47 8.45 15.06
C ILE A 115 0.51 9.50 14.46
N PRO A 116 0.94 10.26 13.43
CA PRO A 116 0.07 11.26 12.83
C PRO A 116 -1.02 10.60 11.99
N ILE A 117 -2.27 10.99 12.19
CA ILE A 117 -3.38 10.57 11.32
C ILE A 117 -3.27 11.25 9.97
N ALA A 118 -3.57 10.53 8.90
CA ALA A 118 -3.49 11.02 7.53
C ALA A 118 -4.42 12.24 7.31
N SER A 119 -3.87 13.27 6.67
CA SER A 119 -4.57 14.50 6.33
C SER A 119 -4.58 14.70 4.81
N TYR A 120 -5.77 14.83 4.24
CA TYR A 120 -5.96 14.92 2.80
C TYR A 120 -6.25 16.36 2.32
N GLY A 121 -6.08 17.36 3.19
CA GLY A 121 -6.36 18.76 2.89
C GLY A 121 -7.73 19.23 3.42
N SER A 122 -8.27 20.34 2.86
CA SER A 122 -9.47 21.03 3.36
C SER A 122 -10.70 20.89 2.46
N SER A 123 -10.64 20.13 1.37
CA SER A 123 -11.82 19.90 0.53
C SER A 123 -12.87 19.06 1.28
N ASN A 124 -14.14 19.16 0.87
CA ASN A 124 -15.22 18.35 1.48
C ASN A 124 -14.92 16.86 1.45
N LEU A 125 -14.36 16.35 0.36
CA LEU A 125 -13.96 14.96 0.22
C LEU A 125 -12.81 14.60 1.16
N ALA A 126 -11.83 15.50 1.31
CA ALA A 126 -10.71 15.32 2.23
C ALA A 126 -11.19 15.27 3.69
N LEU A 127 -12.06 16.21 4.08
CA LEU A 127 -12.66 16.23 5.42
C LEU A 127 -13.50 14.99 5.71
N PHE A 128 -14.28 14.53 4.73
CA PHE A 128 -15.04 13.29 4.85
C PHE A 128 -14.12 12.08 5.07
N LYS A 129 -13.07 11.95 4.25
CA LYS A 129 -12.09 10.84 4.38
C LYS A 129 -11.35 10.89 5.73
N THR A 130 -11.02 12.08 6.23
CA THR A 130 -10.38 12.26 7.53
C THR A 130 -11.34 11.91 8.68
N SER A 131 -12.61 12.34 8.62
CA SER A 131 -13.60 12.05 9.67
C SER A 131 -13.96 10.57 9.77
N TYR A 132 -13.80 9.82 8.71
CA TYR A 132 -14.02 8.36 8.71
C TYR A 132 -12.92 7.60 9.47
N ARG A 133 -11.78 8.24 9.75
CA ARG A 133 -10.60 7.64 10.41
C ARG A 133 -10.44 8.06 11.89
N ASN A 134 -11.24 9.00 12.36
CA ASN A 134 -11.33 9.45 13.75
C ASN A 134 -12.57 8.85 14.42
#